data_dda8dd814aa2d3b11e50ea25be414864
#
_entry.id   dda8dd814aa2d3b11e50ea25be414864
#
_cell.length_a   1.000
_cell.length_b   1.000
_cell.length_c   1.000
_cell.angle_alpha   90.00
_cell.angle_beta   90.00
_cell.angle_gamma   90.00
#
_symmetry.space_group_name_H-M   'P 1'
#
loop_
_entity.id
_entity.type
_entity.pdbx_description
1 polymer ?
#
loop_
_entity_poly.entity_id
_entity_poly.type
_entity_poly.pdbx_seq_one_letter_code
_entity_poly.pdbx_strand_id
1 'polypeptide(L)'
;MTDLVTFQGRKAREQVAFAKVKREFERHGYLVAPLALNRSETFAEAERLLCIANDPPLLFMVMCLPDGVAFHPEKQIGYLFEVKAPKPNRSTVSIRLRDLMALTLWQALIVVVTDSEIKAAFAKDLPTPECIIVPDEPPTAWDYGALEWTKQVYPDAKVLEDIAVEFGSRAPYAVWSLEAFASLDFYL
;
A
#
# COMPACT_ATOMS: atom_id res chain seq x y z
N MET A 1 25.49 -8.15 -3.29
CA MET A 1 25.16 -8.78 -1.98
C MET A 1 24.35 -7.88 -1.04
N THR A 2 24.43 -6.56 -1.16
CA THR A 2 23.72 -5.57 -0.32
C THR A 2 22.18 -5.58 -0.49
N ASP A 3 21.67 -5.89 -1.68
CA ASP A 3 20.23 -5.81 -1.98
C ASP A 3 19.39 -6.94 -1.37
N LEU A 4 19.96 -8.14 -1.20
CA LEU A 4 19.25 -9.27 -0.60
C LEU A 4 19.03 -9.07 0.91
N VAL A 5 20.01 -8.51 1.60
CA VAL A 5 19.93 -8.25 3.05
C VAL A 5 18.91 -7.15 3.35
N THR A 6 18.85 -6.11 2.49
CA THR A 6 17.86 -5.02 2.60
C THR A 6 16.44 -5.49 2.27
N PHE A 7 16.27 -6.39 1.30
CA PHE A 7 14.98 -6.96 0.96
C PHE A 7 14.43 -7.89 2.05
N GLN A 8 15.26 -8.78 2.60
CA GLN A 8 14.87 -9.65 3.71
C GLN A 8 14.52 -8.85 4.98
N GLY A 9 15.30 -7.82 5.29
CA GLY A 9 15.02 -6.93 6.43
C GLY A 9 13.70 -6.15 6.26
N ARG A 10 13.34 -5.76 5.03
CA ARG A 10 12.04 -5.13 4.74
C ARG A 10 10.89 -6.12 4.93
N LYS A 11 10.98 -7.32 4.35
CA LYS A 11 9.96 -8.38 4.51
C LYS A 11 9.72 -8.74 5.98
N ALA A 12 10.78 -8.86 6.77
CA ALA A 12 10.67 -9.13 8.20
C ALA A 12 9.91 -8.02 8.94
N ARG A 13 10.20 -6.73 8.63
CA ARG A 13 9.46 -5.60 9.22
C ARG A 13 7.98 -5.60 8.82
N GLU A 14 7.67 -5.85 7.55
CA GLU A 14 6.30 -5.94 7.05
C GLU A 14 5.52 -7.07 7.76
N GLN A 15 6.13 -8.23 7.97
CA GLN A 15 5.52 -9.33 8.73
C GLN A 15 5.26 -8.97 10.20
N VAL A 16 6.21 -8.32 10.86
CA VAL A 16 6.06 -7.85 12.26
C VAL A 16 4.96 -6.79 12.33
N ALA A 17 4.92 -5.87 11.37
CA ALA A 17 3.90 -4.84 11.31
C ALA A 17 2.51 -5.45 11.07
N PHE A 18 2.37 -6.39 10.14
CA PHE A 18 1.11 -7.10 9.92
C PHE A 18 0.63 -7.83 11.19
N ALA A 19 1.53 -8.50 11.90
CA ALA A 19 1.18 -9.17 13.16
C ALA A 19 0.75 -8.18 14.27
N LYS A 20 1.31 -6.96 14.30
CA LYS A 20 0.85 -5.89 15.21
C LYS A 20 -0.56 -5.42 14.85
N VAL A 21 -0.80 -5.13 13.57
CA VAL A 21 -2.12 -4.70 13.06
C VAL A 21 -3.17 -5.76 13.31
N LYS A 22 -2.87 -7.03 12.99
CA LYS A 22 -3.77 -8.16 13.25
C LYS A 22 -4.18 -8.22 14.72
N ARG A 23 -3.22 -8.16 15.65
CA ARG A 23 -3.50 -8.17 17.10
C ARG A 23 -4.37 -7.00 17.53
N GLU A 24 -4.17 -5.82 16.95
CA GLU A 24 -4.98 -4.63 17.28
C GLU A 24 -6.42 -4.82 16.82
N PHE A 25 -6.66 -5.24 15.60
CA PHE A 25 -7.99 -5.59 15.13
C PHE A 25 -8.66 -6.69 15.98
N GLU A 26 -7.93 -7.76 16.32
CA GLU A 26 -8.45 -8.86 17.14
C GLU A 26 -8.83 -8.41 18.57
N ARG A 27 -8.09 -7.48 19.17
CA ARG A 27 -8.43 -6.86 20.48
C ARG A 27 -9.77 -6.13 20.45
N HIS A 28 -10.15 -5.59 19.31
CA HIS A 28 -11.42 -4.90 19.09
C HIS A 28 -12.53 -5.83 18.53
N GLY A 29 -12.32 -7.14 18.56
CA GLY A 29 -13.35 -8.13 18.20
C GLY A 29 -13.43 -8.46 16.71
N TYR A 30 -12.46 -8.02 15.89
CA TYR A 30 -12.40 -8.35 14.48
C TYR A 30 -11.77 -9.74 14.25
N LEU A 31 -12.30 -10.45 13.29
CA LEU A 31 -11.64 -11.60 12.68
C LEU A 31 -10.73 -11.10 11.56
N VAL A 32 -9.48 -11.56 11.52
CA VAL A 32 -8.49 -11.09 10.55
C VAL A 32 -7.92 -12.23 9.72
N ALA A 33 -7.94 -12.08 8.41
CA ALA A 33 -7.31 -12.99 7.47
C ALA A 33 -6.36 -12.25 6.52
N PRO A 34 -5.16 -12.78 6.23
CA PRO A 34 -4.31 -12.26 5.18
C PRO A 34 -4.91 -12.54 3.81
N LEU A 35 -4.82 -11.58 2.88
CA LEU A 35 -5.22 -11.72 1.49
C LEU A 35 -4.01 -11.87 0.56
N ALA A 36 -2.99 -11.04 0.77
CA ALA A 36 -1.74 -11.10 0.04
C ALA A 36 -0.88 -12.28 0.52
N LEU A 37 -1.47 -13.44 0.46
CA LEU A 37 -0.77 -14.69 0.76
C LEU A 37 0.18 -14.96 -0.38
N ASN A 38 1.47 -15.09 0.00
CA ASN A 38 2.49 -15.74 -0.81
C ASN A 38 2.10 -15.80 -2.28
N ARG A 39 2.82 -15.10 -3.14
CA ARG A 39 2.74 -15.32 -4.58
C ARG A 39 3.03 -16.79 -4.86
N SER A 40 2.07 -17.62 -4.49
CA SER A 40 2.07 -19.05 -4.68
C SER A 40 1.86 -19.34 -6.17
N GLU A 41 2.08 -20.58 -6.56
CA GLU A 41 1.78 -21.08 -7.91
C GLU A 41 0.35 -20.73 -8.36
N THR A 42 -0.60 -20.71 -7.41
CA THR A 42 -2.00 -20.33 -7.63
C THR A 42 -2.16 -18.87 -8.08
N PHE A 43 -1.35 -17.95 -7.52
CA PHE A 43 -1.37 -16.54 -7.94
C PHE A 43 -0.77 -16.38 -9.34
N ALA A 44 0.34 -17.06 -9.63
CA ALA A 44 0.94 -17.07 -10.97
C ALA A 44 -0.02 -17.64 -12.02
N GLU A 45 -0.79 -18.65 -11.69
CA GLU A 45 -1.83 -19.20 -12.55
C GLU A 45 -2.98 -18.23 -12.78
N ALA A 46 -3.47 -17.55 -11.73
CA ALA A 46 -4.49 -16.51 -11.84
C ALA A 46 -4.01 -15.34 -12.71
N GLU A 47 -2.78 -14.87 -12.51
CA GLU A 47 -2.15 -13.83 -13.32
C GLU A 47 -2.09 -14.25 -14.81
N ARG A 48 -1.67 -15.49 -15.09
CA ARG A 48 -1.61 -16.04 -16.44
C ARG A 48 -2.99 -16.08 -17.10
N LEU A 49 -4.03 -16.52 -16.39
CA LEU A 49 -5.40 -16.58 -16.89
C LEU A 49 -5.97 -15.18 -17.17
N LEU A 50 -5.70 -14.21 -16.32
CA LEU A 50 -6.14 -12.83 -16.51
C LEU A 50 -5.42 -12.14 -17.68
N CYS A 51 -4.13 -12.45 -17.91
CA CYS A 51 -3.42 -12.00 -19.11
C CYS A 51 -4.04 -12.57 -20.38
N ILE A 52 -4.44 -13.85 -20.37
CA ILE A 52 -5.12 -14.51 -21.51
C ILE A 52 -6.51 -13.89 -21.74
N ALA A 53 -7.24 -13.61 -20.68
CA ALA A 53 -8.56 -12.97 -20.73
C ALA A 53 -8.53 -11.53 -21.27
N ASN A 54 -7.33 -10.94 -21.39
CA ASN A 54 -7.10 -9.57 -21.84
C ASN A 54 -7.98 -8.54 -21.10
N ASP A 55 -8.10 -8.72 -19.78
CA ASP A 55 -8.79 -7.78 -18.87
C ASP A 55 -7.75 -7.05 -17.98
N PRO A 56 -7.12 -5.98 -18.51
CA PRO A 56 -6.09 -5.25 -17.78
C PRO A 56 -6.56 -4.66 -16.44
N PRO A 57 -7.78 -4.09 -16.32
CA PRO A 57 -8.27 -3.59 -15.04
C PRO A 57 -8.34 -4.67 -13.98
N LEU A 58 -8.89 -5.84 -14.28
CA LEU A 58 -9.01 -6.94 -13.33
C LEU A 58 -7.64 -7.50 -12.94
N LEU A 59 -6.74 -7.66 -13.91
CA LEU A 59 -5.35 -8.07 -13.66
C LEU A 59 -4.67 -7.10 -12.70
N PHE A 60 -4.80 -5.80 -12.94
CA PHE A 60 -4.25 -4.76 -12.09
C PHE A 60 -4.78 -4.84 -10.65
N MET A 61 -6.10 -4.99 -10.48
CA MET A 61 -6.71 -5.13 -9.16
C MET A 61 -6.20 -6.37 -8.40
N VAL A 62 -6.05 -7.51 -9.08
CA VAL A 62 -5.53 -8.74 -8.47
C VAL A 62 -4.05 -8.63 -8.12
N MET A 63 -3.24 -7.97 -8.94
CA MET A 63 -1.82 -7.76 -8.66
C MET A 63 -1.55 -6.81 -7.49
N CYS A 64 -2.51 -5.95 -7.17
CA CYS A 64 -2.43 -4.95 -6.10
C CYS A 64 -3.46 -5.23 -5.01
N LEU A 65 -3.69 -6.51 -4.66
CA LEU A 65 -4.55 -6.88 -3.54
C LEU A 65 -3.98 -6.31 -2.23
N PRO A 66 -4.84 -5.78 -1.35
CA PRO A 66 -4.46 -5.39 0.00
C PRO A 66 -3.87 -6.56 0.80
N ASP A 67 -3.09 -6.27 1.84
CA ASP A 67 -2.43 -7.29 2.67
C ASP A 67 -3.41 -8.17 3.44
N GLY A 68 -4.58 -7.64 3.80
CA GLY A 68 -5.52 -8.39 4.61
C GLY A 68 -6.96 -7.87 4.60
N VAL A 69 -7.81 -8.67 5.22
CA VAL A 69 -9.20 -8.34 5.53
C VAL A 69 -9.44 -8.50 7.03
N ALA A 70 -10.18 -7.54 7.61
CA ALA A 70 -10.68 -7.59 8.98
C ALA A 70 -12.20 -7.49 8.95
N PHE A 71 -12.91 -8.31 9.72
CA PHE A 71 -14.37 -8.32 9.79
C PHE A 71 -14.83 -8.43 11.24
N HIS A 72 -15.71 -7.53 11.67
CA HIS A 72 -16.33 -7.55 12.99
C HIS A 72 -17.71 -8.23 12.90
N PRO A 73 -17.88 -9.44 13.45
CA PRO A 73 -19.10 -10.21 13.24
C PRO A 73 -20.35 -9.58 13.87
N GLU A 74 -20.22 -8.92 15.00
CA GLU A 74 -21.36 -8.27 15.70
C GLU A 74 -21.74 -6.94 15.04
N LYS A 75 -20.76 -6.09 14.72
CA LYS A 75 -21.00 -4.80 14.08
C LYS A 75 -21.33 -4.92 12.58
N GLN A 76 -21.05 -6.07 11.96
CA GLN A 76 -21.18 -6.32 10.51
C GLN A 76 -20.37 -5.31 9.66
N ILE A 77 -19.19 -4.91 10.17
CA ILE A 77 -18.27 -3.97 9.52
C ILE A 77 -17.02 -4.73 9.11
N GLY A 78 -16.54 -4.46 7.91
CA GLY A 78 -15.32 -5.05 7.38
C GLY A 78 -14.40 -4.04 6.72
N TYR A 79 -13.10 -4.29 6.79
CA TYR A 79 -12.06 -3.51 6.16
C TYR A 79 -11.14 -4.39 5.32
N LEU A 80 -10.87 -3.96 4.09
CA LEU A 80 -9.66 -4.35 3.38
C LEU A 80 -8.54 -3.43 3.86
N PHE A 81 -7.36 -3.95 4.16
CA PHE A 81 -6.28 -3.12 4.68
C PHE A 81 -4.92 -3.49 4.10
N GLU A 82 -4.12 -2.45 3.89
CA GLU A 82 -2.72 -2.52 3.45
C GLU A 82 -1.82 -2.04 4.57
N VAL A 83 -0.76 -2.76 4.90
CA VAL A 83 0.19 -2.42 5.97
C VAL A 83 1.43 -1.76 5.40
N LYS A 84 1.78 -0.60 5.93
CA LYS A 84 3.02 0.11 5.62
C LYS A 84 3.86 0.23 6.89
N ALA A 85 5.12 -0.20 6.80
CA ALA A 85 6.09 -0.11 7.88
C ALA A 85 7.28 0.77 7.44
N PRO A 86 7.19 2.09 7.61
CA PRO A 86 8.29 2.98 7.29
C PRO A 86 9.55 2.62 8.10
N LYS A 87 10.71 3.07 7.64
CA LYS A 87 11.95 2.91 8.40
C LYS A 87 11.83 3.64 9.74
N PRO A 88 12.48 3.16 10.81
CA PRO A 88 12.51 3.85 12.09
C PRO A 88 12.88 5.33 11.96
N ASN A 89 12.28 6.18 12.79
CA ASN A 89 12.50 7.62 12.81
C ASN A 89 12.10 8.39 11.53
N ARG A 90 11.32 7.79 10.62
CA ARG A 90 10.73 8.52 9.51
C ARG A 90 9.38 9.10 9.91
N SER A 91 9.19 10.39 9.62
CA SER A 91 7.91 11.11 9.80
C SER A 91 7.00 11.01 8.56
N THR A 92 7.41 10.26 7.54
CA THR A 92 6.70 10.15 6.28
C THR A 92 6.51 8.70 5.86
N VAL A 93 5.47 8.44 5.11
CA VAL A 93 5.20 7.19 4.43
C VAL A 93 5.14 7.40 2.92
N SER A 94 5.75 6.49 2.18
CA SER A 94 5.75 6.49 0.71
C SER A 94 4.89 5.33 0.21
N ILE A 95 3.98 5.63 -0.72
CA ILE A 95 3.09 4.64 -1.32
C ILE A 95 3.31 4.69 -2.83
N ARG A 96 3.56 3.53 -3.45
CA ARG A 96 3.69 3.43 -4.89
C ARG A 96 2.37 3.85 -5.56
N LEU A 97 2.42 4.66 -6.61
CA LEU A 97 1.21 5.23 -7.20
C LEU A 97 0.23 4.18 -7.72
N ARG A 98 0.72 3.11 -8.33
CA ARG A 98 -0.16 2.02 -8.77
C ARG A 98 -0.84 1.30 -7.60
N ASP A 99 -0.13 1.10 -6.48
CA ASP A 99 -0.72 0.50 -5.28
C ASP A 99 -1.77 1.45 -4.70
N LEU A 100 -1.49 2.77 -4.66
CA LEU A 100 -2.44 3.79 -4.21
C LEU A 100 -3.72 3.79 -5.05
N MET A 101 -3.60 3.76 -6.38
CA MET A 101 -4.75 3.71 -7.29
C MET A 101 -5.60 2.45 -7.02
N ALA A 102 -4.97 1.28 -6.90
CA ALA A 102 -5.68 0.04 -6.59
C ALA A 102 -6.34 0.07 -5.21
N LEU A 103 -5.62 0.53 -4.17
CA LEU A 103 -6.16 0.64 -2.81
C LEU A 103 -7.34 1.60 -2.73
N THR A 104 -7.35 2.66 -3.56
CA THR A 104 -8.48 3.58 -3.69
C THR A 104 -9.69 2.88 -4.30
N LEU A 105 -9.50 2.10 -5.37
CA LEU A 105 -10.55 1.29 -5.99
C LEU A 105 -11.11 0.23 -5.03
N TRP A 106 -10.26 -0.42 -4.25
CA TRP A 106 -10.62 -1.37 -3.20
C TRP A 106 -11.25 -0.71 -1.97
N GLN A 107 -11.25 0.63 -1.87
CA GLN A 107 -11.62 1.38 -0.66
C GLN A 107 -10.88 0.87 0.58
N ALA A 108 -9.61 0.50 0.40
CA ALA A 108 -8.82 -0.11 1.44
C ALA A 108 -8.34 0.91 2.47
N LEU A 109 -8.22 0.46 3.72
CA LEU A 109 -7.59 1.20 4.80
C LEU A 109 -6.07 1.00 4.71
N ILE A 110 -5.32 2.07 4.61
CA ILE A 110 -3.86 2.05 4.69
C ILE A 110 -3.49 2.18 6.17
N VAL A 111 -2.83 1.16 6.71
CA VAL A 111 -2.42 1.10 8.11
C VAL A 111 -0.91 1.27 8.20
N VAL A 112 -0.48 2.33 8.84
CA VAL A 112 0.93 2.68 9.01
C VAL A 112 1.38 2.31 10.41
N VAL A 113 2.37 1.43 10.51
CA VAL A 113 2.92 0.95 11.77
C VAL A 113 4.28 1.57 12.01
N THR A 114 4.38 2.39 13.04
CA THR A 114 5.65 2.93 13.54
C THR A 114 6.12 2.19 14.79
N ASP A 115 7.21 2.62 15.38
CA ASP A 115 7.70 2.05 16.63
C ASP A 115 6.75 2.35 17.80
N SER A 116 6.11 3.52 17.79
CA SER A 116 5.31 4.04 18.90
C SER A 116 3.80 3.91 18.70
N GLU A 117 3.30 3.86 17.47
CA GLU A 117 1.87 3.98 17.20
C GLU A 117 1.44 3.23 15.91
N ILE A 118 0.14 2.97 15.81
CA ILE A 118 -0.51 2.46 14.62
C ILE A 118 -1.50 3.53 14.16
N LYS A 119 -1.30 4.03 12.95
CA LYS A 119 -2.15 5.02 12.31
C LYS A 119 -2.83 4.45 11.08
N ALA A 120 -3.94 5.06 10.66
CA ALA A 120 -4.66 4.61 9.49
C ALA A 120 -5.35 5.77 8.75
N ALA A 121 -5.59 5.56 7.46
CA ALA A 121 -6.47 6.38 6.63
C ALA A 121 -7.02 5.53 5.48
N PHE A 122 -8.25 5.78 5.06
CA PHE A 122 -8.72 5.22 3.80
C PHE A 122 -7.92 5.81 2.63
N ALA A 123 -7.53 4.97 1.68
CA ALA A 123 -6.76 5.42 0.51
C ALA A 123 -7.47 6.55 -0.26
N LYS A 124 -8.81 6.49 -0.35
CA LYS A 124 -9.65 7.50 -1.02
C LYS A 124 -9.75 8.83 -0.28
N ASP A 125 -9.49 8.84 1.02
CA ASP A 125 -9.67 10.01 1.90
C ASP A 125 -8.32 10.66 2.28
N LEU A 126 -7.21 10.18 1.71
CA LEU A 126 -5.90 10.79 1.90
C LEU A 126 -5.89 12.22 1.36
N PRO A 127 -5.33 13.19 2.10
CA PRO A 127 -5.13 14.55 1.62
C PRO A 127 -4.11 14.58 0.47
N THR A 128 -3.92 15.75 -0.14
CA THR A 128 -2.86 15.98 -1.12
C THR A 128 -1.50 15.55 -0.55
N PRO A 129 -0.72 14.70 -1.24
CA PRO A 129 0.60 14.29 -0.78
C PRO A 129 1.57 15.49 -0.73
N GLU A 130 2.57 15.42 0.14
CA GLU A 130 3.65 16.42 0.20
C GLU A 130 4.40 16.53 -1.13
N CYS A 131 4.63 15.37 -1.77
CA CYS A 131 5.17 15.32 -3.12
C CYS A 131 4.88 13.98 -3.80
N ILE A 132 4.99 14.00 -5.13
CA ILE A 132 5.05 12.84 -6.00
C ILE A 132 6.47 12.72 -6.51
N ILE A 133 7.13 11.60 -6.27
CA ILE A 133 8.50 11.32 -6.73
C ILE A 133 8.41 10.48 -7.99
N VAL A 134 8.98 10.98 -9.08
CA VAL A 134 9.08 10.29 -10.37
C VAL A 134 10.55 9.96 -10.60
N PRO A 135 10.93 8.69 -10.70
CA PRO A 135 12.30 8.28 -11.00
C PRO A 135 12.78 8.75 -12.38
N ASP A 136 14.09 8.90 -12.53
CA ASP A 136 14.77 9.24 -13.78
C ASP A 136 14.66 8.16 -14.89
N GLU A 137 14.36 6.91 -14.51
CA GLU A 137 14.07 5.85 -15.48
C GLU A 137 12.57 5.79 -15.83
N PRO A 138 12.23 5.59 -17.11
CA PRO A 138 10.84 5.56 -17.54
C PRO A 138 10.08 4.44 -16.81
N PRO A 139 8.96 4.77 -16.17
CA PRO A 139 8.10 3.80 -15.51
C PRO A 139 7.47 2.85 -16.55
N THR A 140 6.95 1.73 -16.07
CA THR A 140 6.14 0.83 -16.91
C THR A 140 4.85 1.53 -17.38
N ALA A 141 4.17 0.99 -18.39
CA ALA A 141 2.89 1.54 -18.85
C ALA A 141 1.86 1.68 -17.72
N TRP A 142 1.88 0.73 -16.76
CA TRP A 142 1.03 0.76 -15.56
C TRP A 142 1.38 1.92 -14.62
N ASP A 143 2.67 2.20 -14.45
CA ASP A 143 3.12 3.30 -13.59
C ASP A 143 2.77 4.66 -14.23
N TYR A 144 2.80 4.76 -15.58
CA TYR A 144 2.31 5.96 -16.30
C TYR A 144 0.82 6.20 -16.07
N GLY A 145 -0.01 5.17 -16.22
CA GLY A 145 -1.44 5.27 -15.96
C GLY A 145 -1.74 5.72 -14.52
N ALA A 146 -1.02 5.15 -13.55
CA ALA A 146 -1.15 5.54 -12.15
C ALA A 146 -0.64 6.96 -11.87
N LEU A 147 0.42 7.41 -12.54
CA LEU A 147 0.93 8.77 -12.42
C LEU A 147 -0.09 9.80 -12.95
N GLU A 148 -0.65 9.58 -14.13
CA GLU A 148 -1.66 10.45 -14.71
C GLU A 148 -2.93 10.49 -13.86
N TRP A 149 -3.39 9.34 -13.37
CA TRP A 149 -4.49 9.27 -12.43
C TRP A 149 -4.20 10.07 -11.16
N THR A 150 -3.00 9.92 -10.58
CA THR A 150 -2.62 10.63 -9.35
C THR A 150 -2.58 12.13 -9.55
N LYS A 151 -2.06 12.62 -10.70
CA LYS A 151 -2.06 14.04 -11.04
C LYS A 151 -3.48 14.61 -11.19
N GLN A 152 -4.44 13.80 -11.67
CA GLN A 152 -5.83 14.20 -11.75
C GLN A 152 -6.51 14.28 -10.37
N VAL A 153 -6.20 13.31 -9.49
CA VAL A 153 -6.77 13.27 -8.12
C VAL A 153 -6.15 14.34 -7.22
N TYR A 154 -4.85 14.61 -7.39
CA TYR A 154 -4.08 15.56 -6.60
C TYR A 154 -3.39 16.60 -7.48
N PRO A 155 -4.15 17.52 -8.11
CA PRO A 155 -3.60 18.47 -9.09
C PRO A 155 -2.59 19.44 -8.49
N ASP A 156 -2.68 19.70 -7.18
CA ASP A 156 -1.79 20.64 -6.46
C ASP A 156 -0.57 19.94 -5.83
N ALA A 157 -0.42 18.62 -6.03
CA ALA A 157 0.73 17.90 -5.49
C ALA A 157 2.03 18.32 -6.19
N LYS A 158 3.07 18.58 -5.40
CA LYS A 158 4.40 18.88 -5.95
C LYS A 158 4.98 17.63 -6.61
N VAL A 159 5.27 17.71 -7.90
CA VAL A 159 5.95 16.63 -8.65
C VAL A 159 7.46 16.89 -8.63
N LEU A 160 8.23 15.87 -8.22
CA LEU A 160 9.69 15.87 -8.22
C LEU A 160 10.14 14.83 -9.25
N GLU A 161 10.65 15.29 -10.37
CA GLU A 161 11.14 14.46 -11.48
C GLU A 161 12.64 14.22 -11.36
N ASP A 162 13.14 13.20 -12.04
CA ASP A 162 14.57 12.84 -12.15
C ASP A 162 15.28 12.65 -10.80
N ILE A 163 14.56 12.14 -9.81
CA ILE A 163 15.17 11.82 -8.53
C ILE A 163 15.71 10.40 -8.54
N ALA A 164 17.03 10.28 -8.35
CA ALA A 164 17.65 8.98 -8.08
C ALA A 164 17.07 8.40 -6.78
N VAL A 165 16.21 7.39 -6.91
CA VAL A 165 15.54 6.78 -5.77
C VAL A 165 16.49 5.80 -5.10
N GLU A 166 16.87 6.05 -3.85
CA GLU A 166 17.75 5.20 -3.01
C GLU A 166 17.30 3.72 -2.89
N PHE A 167 16.16 3.33 -3.45
CA PHE A 167 15.46 2.10 -3.10
C PHE A 167 15.24 1.10 -4.23
N GLY A 168 15.95 1.19 -5.33
CA GLY A 168 15.92 0.15 -6.38
C GLY A 168 14.54 -0.10 -7.03
N SER A 169 13.54 0.69 -6.72
CA SER A 169 12.23 0.64 -7.36
C SER A 169 12.13 1.79 -8.37
N ARG A 170 12.02 1.42 -9.64
CA ARG A 170 11.82 2.35 -10.76
C ARG A 170 10.38 2.86 -10.87
N ALA A 171 9.56 2.66 -9.85
CA ALA A 171 8.16 3.06 -9.85
C ALA A 171 7.98 4.43 -9.19
N PRO A 172 7.03 5.27 -9.63
CA PRO A 172 6.70 6.52 -8.98
C PRO A 172 5.99 6.30 -7.64
N TYR A 173 6.20 7.22 -6.69
CA TYR A 173 5.65 7.20 -5.34
C TYR A 173 5.02 8.54 -4.99
N ALA A 174 3.94 8.51 -4.20
CA ALA A 174 3.47 9.66 -3.44
C ALA A 174 3.90 9.54 -1.98
N VAL A 175 4.20 10.68 -1.37
CA VAL A 175 4.74 10.79 -0.01
C VAL A 175 3.81 11.62 0.86
N TRP A 176 3.45 11.10 2.02
CA TRP A 176 2.64 11.79 3.03
C TRP A 176 3.38 11.89 4.35
N SER A 177 3.15 12.99 5.09
CA SER A 177 3.43 13.03 6.52
C SER A 177 2.59 12.00 7.27
N LEU A 178 3.10 11.46 8.38
CA LEU A 178 2.33 10.62 9.29
C LEU A 178 1.12 11.35 9.92
N GLU A 179 1.09 12.68 9.86
CA GLU A 179 -0.04 13.50 10.32
C GLU A 179 -1.28 13.35 9.42
N ALA A 180 -1.11 12.88 8.18
CA ALA A 180 -2.21 12.56 7.28
C ALA A 180 -3.03 11.33 7.73
N PHE A 181 -2.57 10.61 8.74
CA PHE A 181 -3.17 9.38 9.24
C PHE A 181 -3.63 9.58 10.68
N ALA A 182 -4.88 9.21 10.97
CA ALA A 182 -5.43 9.20 12.31
C ALA A 182 -4.95 7.96 13.10
N SER A 183 -5.16 7.93 14.43
CA SER A 183 -5.01 6.69 15.20
C SER A 183 -5.89 5.58 14.61
N LEU A 184 -5.40 4.33 14.59
CA LEU A 184 -6.20 3.19 14.14
C LEU A 184 -7.47 3.03 14.99
N ASP A 185 -7.44 3.35 16.28
CA ASP A 185 -8.59 3.29 17.19
C ASP A 185 -9.79 4.12 16.71
N PHE A 186 -9.54 5.15 15.88
CA PHE A 186 -10.61 5.96 15.31
C PHE A 186 -11.52 5.15 14.37
N TYR A 187 -11.01 4.06 13.80
CA TYR A 187 -11.73 3.21 12.84
C TYR A 187 -12.30 1.94 13.48
N LEU A 188 -11.91 1.58 14.71
CA LEU A 188 -12.28 0.35 15.40
C LEU A 188 -13.40 0.56 16.42
#